data_1689f7544aa127475300f6b2885261e8
#
_entry.id   1689f7544aa127475300f6b2885261e8
#
_cell.length_a   1.000
_cell.length_b   1.000
_cell.length_c   1.000
_cell.angle_alpha   90.00
_cell.angle_beta   90.00
_cell.angle_gamma   90.00
#
_symmetry.space_group_name_H-M   'P 1'
#
loop_
_entity.id
_entity.type
_entity.pdbx_description
1 polymer ?
#
loop_
_entity_poly.entity_id
_entity_poly.type
_entity_poly.pdbx_seq_one_letter_code
_entity_poly.pdbx_strand_id
1 'polypeptide(L)'
;SIRVTTGINGDGPSLSAEARELLRVTYLRPLRDSYSNMQAGRNSRLSQIIQGIPNIDDGITEYAAGVETDQLSISGIASLSNFLLENHPKLKKANEDIGTIMSSKMLLKGDAIVTAFGVAGTEASDSKRLISLLEKLDLSAHSNGQCGKIGLGTSNILSMACELLLNRSMESTFLLIEEPEAHVHAQRQLRLIQSLQTEAATSGVNQQIIITTHSPLMASVISLEHISIVKSAKVFSLRYGKTRLSKDDYVFLERYLDATKANLFFAKAIMMVEGSSEEFLIPTISKIIGKDFTEYGVSVVNVRGTGLRRFAKILQRADAGETLDIRVSCMTDRDVMPNCAPAICIDQRYSDIALWPEKEKRNWKAECDFISQNERDLYLERILERANGQRVKTFVANHWTFEYDLAYAGLADELIEAIVAVRYESKNREQRIKDIQKKCEEFPDNESKSAYLYSFFSLKGTSKAEVAQHLSFILETKYASDPKALCERLPPYIRDAINYVTEQEDA
;
A
#
# COMPACT_ATOMS: atom_id res chain seq x y z
N SER A 1 -1.33 -8.13 -39.63
CA SER A 1 -1.78 -6.79 -39.26
C SER A 1 -3.07 -6.90 -38.43
N ILE A 2 -3.08 -6.26 -37.25
CA ILE A 2 -4.28 -6.18 -36.42
C ILE A 2 -5.18 -5.10 -37.01
N ARG A 3 -6.42 -5.46 -37.36
CA ARG A 3 -7.44 -4.51 -37.84
C ARG A 3 -8.33 -4.16 -36.65
N VAL A 4 -8.42 -2.88 -36.31
CA VAL A 4 -9.30 -2.37 -35.26
C VAL A 4 -10.52 -1.73 -35.91
N THR A 5 -11.70 -2.24 -35.57
CA THR A 5 -12.98 -1.77 -36.09
C THR A 5 -13.88 -1.29 -34.95
N THR A 6 -14.80 -0.39 -35.24
CA THR A 6 -15.83 0.10 -34.31
C THR A 6 -17.05 -0.84 -34.29
N GLY A 7 -18.01 -0.58 -33.39
CA GLY A 7 -19.22 -1.38 -33.24
C GLY A 7 -19.12 -2.47 -32.18
N ILE A 8 -20.26 -2.84 -31.57
CA ILE A 8 -20.34 -3.82 -30.48
C ILE A 8 -19.80 -5.18 -30.89
N ASN A 9 -19.93 -5.57 -32.14
CA ASN A 9 -19.49 -6.85 -32.69
C ASN A 9 -18.25 -6.69 -33.59
N GLY A 10 -17.63 -5.50 -33.65
CA GLY A 10 -16.51 -5.22 -34.54
C GLY A 10 -16.89 -5.10 -36.02
N ASP A 11 -18.15 -4.84 -36.32
CA ASP A 11 -18.73 -4.73 -37.65
C ASP A 11 -18.76 -3.30 -38.20
N GLY A 12 -18.32 -2.34 -37.43
CA GLY A 12 -18.25 -0.93 -37.82
C GLY A 12 -17.02 -0.59 -38.68
N PRO A 13 -16.88 0.69 -39.10
CA PRO A 13 -15.75 1.16 -39.89
C PRO A 13 -14.41 1.01 -39.10
N SER A 14 -13.31 0.92 -39.86
CA SER A 14 -11.98 0.92 -39.27
C SER A 14 -11.73 2.21 -38.51
N LEU A 15 -11.07 2.11 -37.36
CA LEU A 15 -10.68 3.27 -36.56
C LEU A 15 -9.72 4.16 -37.37
N SER A 16 -9.98 5.47 -37.43
CA SER A 16 -9.08 6.41 -38.08
C SER A 16 -7.71 6.51 -37.37
N ALA A 17 -6.70 7.04 -38.05
CA ALA A 17 -5.38 7.21 -37.44
C ALA A 17 -5.45 8.19 -36.24
N GLU A 18 -6.23 9.28 -36.38
CA GLU A 18 -6.44 10.28 -35.31
C GLU A 18 -7.15 9.65 -34.09
N ALA A 19 -8.19 8.85 -34.31
CA ALA A 19 -8.88 8.16 -33.23
C ALA A 19 -7.98 7.13 -32.53
N ARG A 20 -7.07 6.48 -33.25
CA ARG A 20 -6.08 5.59 -32.64
C ARG A 20 -5.07 6.35 -31.79
N GLU A 21 -4.65 7.52 -32.22
CA GLU A 21 -3.73 8.39 -31.47
C GLU A 21 -4.37 8.84 -30.14
N LEU A 22 -5.64 9.23 -30.16
CA LEU A 22 -6.41 9.59 -28.95
C LEU A 22 -6.58 8.42 -27.97
N LEU A 23 -6.56 7.18 -28.47
CA LEU A 23 -6.68 5.95 -27.67
C LEU A 23 -5.31 5.33 -27.35
N ARG A 24 -4.24 6.06 -27.53
CA ARG A 24 -2.89 5.57 -27.24
C ARG A 24 -2.72 5.28 -25.77
N VAL A 25 -2.28 4.07 -25.45
CA VAL A 25 -2.00 3.60 -24.10
C VAL A 25 -0.52 3.33 -23.95
N THR A 26 0.11 3.95 -23.00
CA THR A 26 1.47 3.60 -22.57
C THR A 26 1.38 2.62 -21.41
N TYR A 27 1.88 1.41 -21.60
CA TYR A 27 1.86 0.36 -20.59
C TYR A 27 3.27 0.11 -20.06
N LEU A 28 3.42 0.29 -18.77
CA LEU A 28 4.66 0.11 -18.04
C LEU A 28 4.58 -1.15 -17.17
N ARG A 29 5.30 -2.21 -17.55
CA ARG A 29 5.34 -3.50 -16.84
C ARG A 29 6.13 -3.42 -15.54
N PRO A 30 5.88 -4.29 -14.55
CA PRO A 30 6.80 -4.50 -13.43
C PRO A 30 8.13 -5.06 -13.93
N LEU A 31 9.20 -5.00 -13.15
CA LEU A 31 10.52 -5.56 -13.48
C LEU A 31 11.02 -5.13 -14.86
N ARG A 32 11.01 -3.84 -15.11
CA ARG A 32 11.52 -3.29 -16.37
C ARG A 32 13.02 -3.48 -16.42
N ASP A 33 13.50 -4.12 -17.47
CA ASP A 33 14.89 -3.98 -17.87
C ASP A 33 15.09 -2.58 -18.49
N SER A 34 14.98 -1.57 -17.59
CA SER A 34 15.08 -0.16 -17.97
C SER A 34 16.43 0.15 -18.58
N TYR A 35 17.44 -0.68 -18.25
CA TYR A 35 18.76 -0.51 -18.80
C TYR A 35 18.77 -0.86 -20.30
N SER A 36 18.17 -1.99 -20.70
CA SER A 36 18.08 -2.38 -22.11
C SER A 36 17.18 -1.44 -22.92
N ASN A 37 16.11 -0.92 -22.32
CA ASN A 37 15.19 0.01 -23.00
C ASN A 37 15.81 1.41 -23.23
N MET A 38 16.80 1.82 -22.43
CA MET A 38 17.49 3.10 -22.53
C MET A 38 18.85 3.00 -23.27
N GLN A 39 19.24 1.79 -23.67
CA GLN A 39 20.44 1.59 -24.49
C GLN A 39 20.21 1.97 -25.95
N ALA A 40 21.33 2.32 -26.62
CA ALA A 40 21.35 2.51 -28.04
C ALA A 40 20.81 1.30 -28.78
N GLY A 41 19.92 1.48 -29.73
CA GLY A 41 19.35 0.40 -30.52
C GLY A 41 18.31 0.89 -31.53
N ARG A 42 18.08 0.08 -32.55
CA ARG A 42 17.07 0.37 -33.56
C ARG A 42 15.69 0.48 -32.94
N ASN A 43 15.01 1.59 -33.16
CA ASN A 43 13.73 1.91 -32.52
C ASN A 43 13.80 1.86 -30.97
N SER A 44 14.93 2.22 -30.38
CA SER A 44 15.05 2.26 -28.93
C SER A 44 14.00 3.20 -28.31
N ARG A 45 13.58 2.89 -27.09
CA ARG A 45 12.60 3.75 -26.41
C ARG A 45 13.12 5.15 -26.21
N LEU A 46 14.41 5.29 -25.90
CA LEU A 46 15.09 6.58 -25.78
C LEU A 46 15.02 7.38 -27.09
N SER A 47 15.27 6.77 -28.25
CA SER A 47 15.18 7.48 -29.53
C SER A 47 13.77 7.98 -29.81
N GLN A 48 12.74 7.22 -29.44
CA GLN A 48 11.33 7.64 -29.58
C GLN A 48 11.00 8.84 -28.66
N ILE A 49 11.51 8.83 -27.42
CA ILE A 49 11.31 9.91 -26.46
C ILE A 49 11.94 11.20 -26.99
N ILE A 50 13.18 11.12 -27.47
CA ILE A 50 13.89 12.30 -27.98
C ILE A 50 13.24 12.83 -29.25
N GLN A 51 12.78 11.95 -30.17
CA GLN A 51 12.02 12.35 -31.35
C GLN A 51 10.71 13.08 -31.03
N GLY A 52 10.09 12.78 -29.90
CA GLY A 52 8.87 13.45 -29.42
C GLY A 52 9.08 14.84 -28.86
N ILE A 53 10.33 15.31 -28.68
CA ILE A 53 10.64 16.65 -28.22
C ILE A 53 10.37 17.65 -29.36
N PRO A 54 9.51 18.66 -29.18
CA PRO A 54 9.27 19.67 -30.20
C PRO A 54 10.56 20.34 -30.63
N ASN A 55 10.73 20.54 -31.95
CA ASN A 55 11.87 21.23 -32.52
C ASN A 55 13.25 20.62 -32.18
N ILE A 56 13.33 19.31 -31.96
CA ILE A 56 14.55 18.64 -31.51
C ILE A 56 15.71 18.77 -32.50
N ASP A 57 15.44 18.99 -33.77
CA ASP A 57 16.48 19.14 -34.84
C ASP A 57 16.55 20.58 -35.37
N ASP A 58 16.14 21.59 -34.59
CA ASP A 58 16.29 22.99 -34.95
C ASP A 58 17.78 23.35 -35.04
N GLY A 59 18.16 24.08 -36.11
CA GLY A 59 19.52 24.49 -36.37
C GLY A 59 20.02 24.11 -37.74
N ILE A 60 21.33 24.26 -37.98
CA ILE A 60 21.99 23.94 -39.25
C ILE A 60 22.17 22.43 -39.33
N THR A 61 21.56 21.77 -40.32
CA THR A 61 21.57 20.29 -40.47
C THR A 61 22.83 19.78 -41.21
N GLU A 62 23.54 20.63 -41.95
CA GLU A 62 24.78 20.30 -42.65
C GLU A 62 25.94 21.16 -42.19
N TYR A 63 27.03 20.51 -41.78
CA TYR A 63 28.24 21.22 -41.40
C TYR A 63 29.09 21.56 -42.63
N ALA A 64 29.52 22.82 -42.75
CA ALA A 64 30.55 23.29 -43.67
C ALA A 64 31.66 23.99 -42.88
N ALA A 65 32.89 23.99 -43.47
CA ALA A 65 34.00 24.67 -42.81
C ALA A 65 33.68 26.16 -42.56
N GLY A 66 33.74 26.61 -41.30
CA GLY A 66 33.42 27.95 -40.88
C GLY A 66 32.05 28.10 -40.17
N VAL A 67 31.23 27.05 -40.07
CA VAL A 67 30.00 27.03 -39.28
C VAL A 67 30.34 26.88 -37.80
N GLU A 68 29.78 27.72 -36.94
CA GLU A 68 29.93 27.58 -35.50
C GLU A 68 29.19 26.37 -34.96
N THR A 69 29.81 25.62 -34.06
CA THR A 69 29.28 24.32 -33.60
C THR A 69 28.04 24.45 -32.73
N ASP A 70 27.79 25.61 -32.11
CA ASP A 70 26.62 25.90 -31.29
C ASP A 70 25.34 26.18 -32.11
N GLN A 71 25.49 26.43 -33.42
CA GLN A 71 24.37 26.62 -34.36
C GLN A 71 23.92 25.31 -35.03
N LEU A 72 24.62 24.21 -34.77
CA LEU A 72 24.30 22.92 -35.39
C LEU A 72 23.09 22.27 -34.74
N SER A 73 22.20 21.75 -35.57
CA SER A 73 21.17 20.78 -35.11
C SER A 73 21.80 19.43 -34.77
N ILE A 74 21.01 18.49 -34.22
CA ILE A 74 21.47 17.12 -33.95
C ILE A 74 21.93 16.47 -35.26
N SER A 75 21.20 16.64 -36.36
CA SER A 75 21.61 16.18 -37.68
C SER A 75 22.92 16.88 -38.15
N GLY A 76 23.06 18.14 -37.83
CA GLY A 76 24.29 18.92 -38.12
C GLY A 76 25.52 18.41 -37.35
N ILE A 77 25.35 17.96 -36.10
CA ILE A 77 26.41 17.31 -35.33
C ILE A 77 26.84 16.00 -35.99
N ALA A 78 25.91 15.22 -36.55
CA ALA A 78 26.24 14.00 -37.32
C ALA A 78 27.04 14.37 -38.60
N SER A 79 26.67 15.45 -39.30
CA SER A 79 27.38 15.98 -40.44
C SER A 79 28.82 16.40 -40.10
N LEU A 80 29.00 17.12 -38.99
CA LEU A 80 30.32 17.46 -38.44
C LEU A 80 31.15 16.22 -38.13
N SER A 81 30.51 15.19 -37.51
CA SER A 81 31.20 13.93 -37.21
C SER A 81 31.72 13.23 -38.47
N ASN A 82 30.92 13.23 -39.55
CA ASN A 82 31.34 12.66 -40.84
C ASN A 82 32.50 13.48 -41.42
N PHE A 83 32.40 14.81 -41.42
CA PHE A 83 33.47 15.68 -41.88
C PHE A 83 34.80 15.45 -41.14
N LEU A 84 34.76 15.27 -39.81
CA LEU A 84 35.94 14.98 -39.01
C LEU A 84 36.54 13.61 -39.30
N LEU A 85 35.69 12.59 -39.52
CA LEU A 85 36.12 11.22 -39.88
C LEU A 85 36.77 11.21 -41.26
N GLU A 86 36.16 11.82 -42.26
CA GLU A 86 36.70 11.93 -43.62
C GLU A 86 38.06 12.65 -43.69
N ASN A 87 38.23 13.68 -42.87
CA ASN A 87 39.46 14.46 -42.80
C ASN A 87 40.48 13.92 -41.79
N HIS A 88 40.17 12.83 -41.06
CA HIS A 88 41.12 12.26 -40.12
C HIS A 88 42.28 11.60 -40.86
N PRO A 89 43.58 11.96 -40.63
CA PRO A 89 44.73 11.52 -41.45
C PRO A 89 44.83 10.02 -41.65
N LYS A 90 44.59 9.24 -40.61
CA LYS A 90 44.65 7.77 -40.69
C LYS A 90 43.49 7.15 -41.50
N LEU A 91 42.27 7.71 -41.39
CA LEU A 91 41.10 7.22 -42.14
C LEU A 91 41.21 7.63 -43.62
N LYS A 92 41.67 8.81 -43.89
CA LYS A 92 41.93 9.29 -45.24
C LYS A 92 42.94 8.42 -45.96
N LYS A 93 44.06 8.09 -45.29
CA LYS A 93 45.07 7.18 -45.84
C LYS A 93 44.48 5.76 -46.07
N ALA A 94 43.73 5.24 -45.11
CA ALA A 94 43.09 3.92 -45.28
C ALA A 94 42.09 3.93 -46.44
N ASN A 95 41.35 5.00 -46.64
CA ASN A 95 40.42 5.17 -47.75
C ASN A 95 41.16 5.24 -49.13
N GLU A 96 42.27 5.96 -49.21
CA GLU A 96 43.16 6.01 -50.39
C GLU A 96 43.75 4.65 -50.71
N ASP A 97 44.20 3.90 -49.67
CA ASP A 97 44.74 2.54 -49.82
C ASP A 97 43.68 1.58 -50.35
N ILE A 98 42.43 1.65 -49.79
CA ILE A 98 41.30 0.84 -50.27
C ILE A 98 40.97 1.18 -51.72
N GLY A 99 40.84 2.46 -52.03
CA GLY A 99 40.61 2.94 -53.42
C GLY A 99 41.67 2.47 -54.39
N THR A 100 42.95 2.47 -54.00
CA THR A 100 44.06 1.99 -54.78
C THR A 100 43.98 0.48 -55.03
N ILE A 101 43.67 -0.33 -53.98
CA ILE A 101 43.50 -1.76 -54.13
C ILE A 101 42.31 -2.09 -55.04
N MET A 102 41.20 -1.39 -54.85
CA MET A 102 40.00 -1.62 -55.67
C MET A 102 40.27 -1.30 -57.14
N SER A 103 40.80 -0.12 -57.45
CA SER A 103 41.04 0.32 -58.83
C SER A 103 42.12 -0.47 -59.54
N SER A 104 43.17 -0.96 -58.82
CA SER A 104 44.30 -1.66 -59.44
C SER A 104 44.04 -3.16 -59.54
N LYS A 105 43.18 -3.76 -58.70
CA LYS A 105 43.08 -5.24 -58.61
C LYS A 105 41.67 -5.81 -58.78
N MET A 106 40.61 -5.00 -58.59
CA MET A 106 39.24 -5.51 -58.50
C MET A 106 38.25 -4.91 -59.49
N LEU A 107 38.48 -3.67 -59.94
CA LEU A 107 37.56 -2.94 -60.82
C LEU A 107 38.02 -3.02 -62.29
N LEU A 108 37.04 -2.89 -63.20
CA LEU A 108 37.33 -2.78 -64.63
C LEU A 108 37.84 -1.39 -64.97
N LYS A 109 38.61 -1.26 -66.02
CA LYS A 109 39.19 0.01 -66.48
C LYS A 109 38.06 0.95 -66.90
N GLY A 110 37.84 2.03 -66.11
CA GLY A 110 36.75 3.01 -66.29
C GLY A 110 35.68 3.02 -65.22
N ASP A 111 35.68 2.05 -64.26
CA ASP A 111 34.79 2.09 -63.11
C ASP A 111 35.26 3.16 -62.11
N ALA A 112 34.42 4.15 -61.83
CA ALA A 112 34.71 5.21 -60.87
C ALA A 112 33.91 4.95 -59.57
N ILE A 113 34.53 4.23 -58.60
CA ILE A 113 33.95 4.00 -57.28
C ILE A 113 34.76 4.80 -56.27
N VAL A 114 34.10 5.69 -55.56
CA VAL A 114 34.66 6.48 -54.47
C VAL A 114 34.18 5.85 -53.15
N THR A 115 35.10 5.60 -52.24
CA THR A 115 34.81 5.10 -50.89
C THR A 115 34.92 6.24 -49.87
N ALA A 116 34.11 6.23 -48.85
CA ALA A 116 34.16 7.19 -47.75
C ALA A 116 33.85 6.47 -46.40
N PHE A 117 34.48 6.93 -45.33
CA PHE A 117 34.15 6.56 -43.98
C PHE A 117 33.16 7.56 -43.39
N GLY A 118 32.08 7.03 -42.81
CA GLY A 118 31.08 7.87 -42.15
C GLY A 118 30.37 7.15 -41.03
N VAL A 119 29.58 7.87 -40.26
CA VAL A 119 28.68 7.31 -39.23
C VAL A 119 27.52 6.60 -39.94
N ALA A 120 27.34 5.30 -39.69
CA ALA A 120 26.32 4.51 -40.37
C ALA A 120 24.90 5.15 -40.28
N GLY A 121 24.22 5.22 -41.42
CA GLY A 121 22.85 5.76 -41.55
C GLY A 121 22.74 7.27 -41.73
N THR A 122 23.84 8.01 -41.79
CA THR A 122 23.86 9.49 -41.95
C THR A 122 23.85 9.95 -43.42
N GLU A 123 23.91 9.04 -44.38
CA GLU A 123 23.87 9.34 -45.84
C GLU A 123 22.42 9.50 -46.37
N ALA A 124 21.40 9.26 -45.53
CA ALA A 124 20.00 9.33 -45.90
C ALA A 124 19.45 10.77 -45.80
N SER A 125 18.18 10.95 -46.19
CA SER A 125 17.46 12.23 -45.96
C SER A 125 17.51 12.65 -44.49
N ASP A 126 17.45 13.97 -44.23
CA ASP A 126 17.59 14.58 -42.87
C ASP A 126 16.79 13.83 -41.77
N SER A 127 15.52 13.49 -42.05
CA SER A 127 14.69 12.74 -41.10
C SER A 127 15.24 11.34 -40.74
N LYS A 128 15.84 10.63 -41.73
CA LYS A 128 16.44 9.31 -41.49
C LYS A 128 17.80 9.44 -40.78
N ARG A 129 18.54 10.52 -41.08
CA ARG A 129 19.80 10.86 -40.43
C ARG A 129 19.58 11.10 -38.94
N LEU A 130 18.59 11.92 -38.60
CA LEU A 130 18.18 12.18 -37.23
C LEU A 130 17.84 10.89 -36.48
N ILE A 131 16.92 10.07 -37.03
CA ILE A 131 16.52 8.81 -36.40
C ILE A 131 17.72 7.88 -36.16
N SER A 132 18.58 7.72 -37.19
CA SER A 132 19.77 6.85 -37.10
C SER A 132 20.78 7.32 -36.05
N LEU A 133 20.87 8.64 -35.81
CA LEU A 133 21.71 9.18 -34.75
C LEU A 133 21.08 8.99 -33.37
N LEU A 134 19.79 9.27 -33.23
CA LEU A 134 19.06 9.10 -31.97
C LEU A 134 19.05 7.62 -31.50
N GLU A 135 19.02 6.68 -32.45
CA GLU A 135 19.15 5.24 -32.17
C GLU A 135 20.53 4.81 -31.63
N LYS A 136 21.52 5.67 -31.75
CA LYS A 136 22.88 5.42 -31.22
C LYS A 136 23.13 6.11 -29.88
N LEU A 137 22.20 6.94 -29.42
CA LEU A 137 22.31 7.58 -28.11
C LEU A 137 22.03 6.60 -26.98
N ASP A 138 22.79 6.71 -25.91
CA ASP A 138 22.64 5.98 -24.66
C ASP A 138 22.43 6.97 -23.51
N LEU A 139 21.45 6.68 -22.67
CA LEU A 139 21.17 7.48 -21.47
C LEU A 139 21.82 6.80 -20.26
N SER A 140 22.94 7.33 -19.83
CA SER A 140 23.64 6.87 -18.64
C SER A 140 23.33 7.77 -17.43
N ALA A 141 23.07 7.17 -16.29
CA ALA A 141 22.93 7.90 -15.03
C ALA A 141 24.23 7.79 -14.21
N HIS A 142 24.64 8.93 -13.65
CA HIS A 142 25.85 9.01 -12.84
C HIS A 142 25.45 9.31 -11.38
N SER A 143 26.06 8.61 -10.42
CA SER A 143 25.91 8.89 -9.00
C SER A 143 27.27 9.29 -8.43
N ASN A 144 27.34 10.44 -7.77
CA ASN A 144 28.58 10.98 -7.17
C ASN A 144 29.78 11.08 -8.14
N GLY A 145 29.54 11.41 -9.41
CA GLY A 145 30.59 11.56 -10.43
C GLY A 145 31.20 10.26 -10.93
N GLN A 146 30.72 9.10 -10.49
CA GLN A 146 31.13 7.81 -11.02
C GLN A 146 30.09 7.26 -12.00
N CYS A 147 30.56 6.94 -13.21
CA CYS A 147 29.79 6.18 -14.18
C CYS A 147 29.74 4.72 -13.73
N GLY A 148 28.58 4.26 -13.26
CA GLY A 148 28.40 2.90 -12.77
C GLY A 148 27.02 2.35 -13.09
N LYS A 149 26.86 1.04 -12.96
CA LYS A 149 25.53 0.41 -13.05
C LYS A 149 24.64 0.96 -11.95
N ILE A 150 23.60 1.71 -12.32
CA ILE A 150 22.57 2.15 -11.38
C ILE A 150 21.77 0.95 -10.90
N GLY A 151 21.35 0.97 -9.60
CA GLY A 151 20.50 -0.09 -9.06
C GLY A 151 19.13 -0.13 -9.74
N LEU A 152 18.50 -1.31 -9.76
CA LEU A 152 17.21 -1.56 -10.42
C LEU A 152 16.13 -0.53 -10.07
N GLY A 153 16.03 -0.13 -8.79
CA GLY A 153 15.04 0.85 -8.36
C GLY A 153 15.25 2.25 -8.98
N THR A 154 16.50 2.70 -9.10
CA THR A 154 16.82 3.98 -9.74
C THR A 154 16.58 3.89 -11.26
N SER A 155 16.92 2.76 -11.87
CA SER A 155 16.66 2.47 -13.27
C SER A 155 15.14 2.48 -13.57
N ASN A 156 14.33 1.89 -12.69
CA ASN A 156 12.87 1.90 -12.79
C ASN A 156 12.30 3.34 -12.72
N ILE A 157 12.77 4.16 -11.80
CA ILE A 157 12.37 5.57 -11.70
C ILE A 157 12.78 6.35 -12.95
N LEU A 158 13.99 6.14 -13.48
CA LEU A 158 14.47 6.79 -14.69
C LEU A 158 13.58 6.45 -15.89
N SER A 159 13.23 5.18 -16.06
CA SER A 159 12.32 4.73 -17.12
C SER A 159 10.95 5.42 -17.02
N MET A 160 10.37 5.49 -15.82
CA MET A 160 9.10 6.18 -15.60
C MET A 160 9.20 7.68 -15.92
N ALA A 161 10.28 8.34 -15.51
CA ALA A 161 10.50 9.77 -15.82
C ALA A 161 10.58 10.01 -17.33
N CYS A 162 11.26 9.14 -18.07
CA CYS A 162 11.35 9.23 -19.53
C CYS A 162 9.97 9.05 -20.19
N GLU A 163 9.17 8.10 -19.71
CA GLU A 163 7.81 7.87 -20.24
C GLU A 163 6.86 9.02 -19.93
N LEU A 164 6.95 9.62 -18.74
CA LEU A 164 6.19 10.82 -18.40
C LEU A 164 6.56 11.99 -19.31
N LEU A 165 7.85 12.17 -19.60
CA LEU A 165 8.31 13.23 -20.52
C LEU A 165 7.73 13.05 -21.93
N LEU A 166 7.74 11.81 -22.45
CA LEU A 166 7.16 11.51 -23.76
C LEU A 166 5.65 11.82 -23.79
N ASN A 167 4.94 11.46 -22.72
CA ASN A 167 3.50 11.65 -22.66
C ASN A 167 3.08 13.11 -22.55
N ARG A 168 3.92 14.02 -22.06
CA ARG A 168 3.66 15.47 -21.99
C ARG A 168 3.45 16.11 -23.37
N SER A 169 4.06 15.56 -24.41
CA SER A 169 3.93 16.08 -25.78
C SER A 169 2.65 15.63 -26.49
N MET A 170 1.76 14.85 -25.82
CA MET A 170 0.55 14.29 -26.41
C MET A 170 -0.72 14.95 -25.88
N GLU A 171 -1.74 15.12 -26.72
CA GLU A 171 -3.01 15.79 -26.36
C GLU A 171 -3.89 14.97 -25.40
N SER A 172 -3.79 13.64 -25.42
CA SER A 172 -4.51 12.73 -24.53
C SER A 172 -3.72 11.44 -24.34
N THR A 173 -3.52 11.03 -23.10
CA THR A 173 -2.75 9.81 -22.82
C THR A 173 -3.32 8.99 -21.68
N PHE A 174 -3.33 7.65 -21.88
CA PHE A 174 -3.56 6.68 -20.84
C PHE A 174 -2.22 6.06 -20.44
N LEU A 175 -1.84 6.21 -19.18
CA LEU A 175 -0.62 5.61 -18.62
C LEU A 175 -1.01 4.52 -17.64
N LEU A 176 -0.68 3.28 -17.98
CA LEU A 176 -0.86 2.11 -17.13
C LEU A 176 0.49 1.75 -16.52
N ILE A 177 0.59 1.78 -15.20
CA ILE A 177 1.82 1.47 -14.46
C ILE A 177 1.56 0.27 -13.56
N GLU A 178 2.26 -0.79 -13.80
CA GLU A 178 2.22 -1.99 -12.97
C GLU A 178 3.36 -1.96 -11.94
N GLU A 179 3.01 -2.14 -10.67
CA GLU A 179 3.93 -2.23 -9.53
C GLU A 179 5.09 -1.21 -9.57
N PRO A 180 4.81 0.11 -9.58
CA PRO A 180 5.86 1.13 -9.63
C PRO A 180 6.82 1.07 -8.43
N GLU A 181 6.42 0.42 -7.34
CA GLU A 181 7.23 0.17 -6.15
C GLU A 181 8.33 -0.88 -6.34
N ALA A 182 8.33 -1.66 -7.43
CA ALA A 182 9.28 -2.75 -7.64
C ALA A 182 10.73 -2.24 -7.53
N HIS A 183 11.49 -2.81 -6.58
CA HIS A 183 12.86 -2.43 -6.22
C HIS A 183 13.07 -0.99 -5.73
N VAL A 184 12.00 -0.24 -5.48
CA VAL A 184 12.07 1.14 -5.00
C VAL A 184 12.00 1.19 -3.48
N HIS A 185 12.98 1.85 -2.85
CA HIS A 185 13.01 2.04 -1.40
C HIS A 185 11.75 2.78 -0.91
N ALA A 186 11.22 2.40 0.26
CA ALA A 186 9.96 2.90 0.81
C ALA A 186 9.78 4.43 0.75
N GLN A 187 10.79 5.21 1.16
CA GLN A 187 10.71 6.67 1.09
C GLN A 187 10.64 7.22 -0.35
N ARG A 188 11.28 6.53 -1.30
CA ARG A 188 11.19 6.90 -2.71
C ARG A 188 9.81 6.55 -3.30
N GLN A 189 9.15 5.51 -2.80
CA GLN A 189 7.77 5.17 -3.18
C GLN A 189 6.81 6.33 -2.88
N LEU A 190 6.93 6.95 -1.70
CA LEU A 190 6.13 8.13 -1.34
C LEU A 190 6.36 9.31 -2.29
N ARG A 191 7.62 9.61 -2.60
CA ARG A 191 7.97 10.68 -3.56
C ARG A 191 7.45 10.37 -4.96
N LEU A 192 7.55 9.12 -5.37
CA LEU A 192 7.07 8.68 -6.68
C LEU A 192 5.56 8.87 -6.82
N ILE A 193 4.76 8.38 -5.87
CA ILE A 193 3.31 8.50 -5.95
C ILE A 193 2.86 9.97 -5.89
N GLN A 194 3.48 10.80 -5.05
CA GLN A 194 3.21 12.24 -5.00
C GLN A 194 3.54 12.93 -6.34
N SER A 195 4.64 12.55 -6.98
CA SER A 195 5.02 13.07 -8.30
C SER A 195 3.99 12.68 -9.36
N LEU A 196 3.53 11.42 -9.38
CA LEU A 196 2.50 10.96 -10.32
C LEU A 196 1.15 11.65 -10.09
N GLN A 197 0.75 11.89 -8.84
CA GLN A 197 -0.46 12.67 -8.51
C GLN A 197 -0.34 14.13 -9.00
N THR A 198 0.81 14.75 -8.79
CA THR A 198 1.07 16.12 -9.26
C THR A 198 1.03 16.19 -10.78
N GLU A 199 1.65 15.25 -11.46
CA GLU A 199 1.65 15.17 -12.93
C GLU A 199 0.23 15.03 -13.47
N ALA A 200 -0.58 14.13 -12.90
CA ALA A 200 -1.97 13.96 -13.28
C ALA A 200 -2.84 15.21 -13.04
N ALA A 201 -2.50 16.02 -12.04
CA ALA A 201 -3.26 17.24 -11.70
C ALA A 201 -2.83 18.48 -12.50
N THR A 202 -1.56 18.55 -12.94
CA THR A 202 -0.96 19.78 -13.47
C THR A 202 -1.05 19.87 -15.00
N SER A 203 -1.18 18.73 -15.67
CA SER A 203 -1.26 18.72 -17.13
C SER A 203 -2.61 19.27 -17.58
N GLY A 204 -2.63 20.39 -18.29
CA GLY A 204 -3.80 20.82 -19.10
C GLY A 204 -4.15 19.82 -20.21
N VAL A 205 -3.56 18.65 -20.17
CA VAL A 205 -3.74 17.47 -21.02
C VAL A 205 -4.63 16.48 -20.26
N ASN A 206 -5.58 15.89 -20.92
CA ASN A 206 -6.43 14.82 -20.38
C ASN A 206 -5.61 13.53 -20.17
N GLN A 207 -4.72 13.53 -19.15
CA GLN A 207 -3.91 12.39 -18.80
C GLN A 207 -4.58 11.57 -17.70
N GLN A 208 -4.82 10.30 -17.95
CA GLN A 208 -5.28 9.34 -16.95
C GLN A 208 -4.16 8.37 -16.60
N ILE A 209 -3.81 8.30 -15.31
CA ILE A 209 -2.81 7.37 -14.78
C ILE A 209 -3.54 6.28 -13.99
N ILE A 210 -3.37 5.03 -14.38
CA ILE A 210 -3.86 3.85 -13.68
C ILE A 210 -2.67 3.07 -13.16
N ILE A 211 -2.67 2.78 -11.86
CA ILE A 211 -1.56 2.11 -11.18
C ILE A 211 -2.07 0.83 -10.52
N THR A 212 -1.35 -0.28 -10.70
CA THR A 212 -1.52 -1.44 -9.82
C THR A 212 -0.40 -1.46 -8.79
N THR A 213 -0.73 -1.79 -7.55
CA THR A 213 0.26 -1.82 -6.46
C THR A 213 -0.08 -2.87 -5.42
N HIS A 214 0.94 -3.45 -4.81
CA HIS A 214 0.87 -4.27 -3.58
C HIS A 214 1.49 -3.55 -2.38
N SER A 215 1.81 -2.26 -2.49
CA SER A 215 2.42 -1.47 -1.43
C SER A 215 1.36 -0.80 -0.54
N PRO A 216 1.23 -1.20 0.74
CA PRO A 216 0.38 -0.48 1.70
C PRO A 216 0.80 0.97 1.86
N LEU A 217 2.11 1.24 1.72
CA LEU A 217 2.65 2.60 1.82
C LEU A 217 2.14 3.49 0.69
N MET A 218 2.09 2.99 -0.55
CA MET A 218 1.54 3.75 -1.68
C MET A 218 0.03 3.93 -1.53
N ALA A 219 -0.69 2.87 -1.13
CA ALA A 219 -2.13 2.94 -0.93
C ALA A 219 -2.54 3.91 0.19
N SER A 220 -1.68 4.11 1.21
CA SER A 220 -1.99 4.98 2.36
C SER A 220 -1.99 6.49 2.05
N VAL A 221 -1.39 6.91 0.94
CA VAL A 221 -1.28 8.33 0.57
C VAL A 221 -2.18 8.73 -0.60
N ILE A 222 -2.93 7.77 -1.14
CA ILE A 222 -3.90 8.01 -2.22
C ILE A 222 -5.28 8.20 -1.57
N SER A 223 -6.03 9.19 -2.04
CA SER A 223 -7.42 9.35 -1.61
C SER A 223 -8.22 8.07 -1.90
N LEU A 224 -9.05 7.64 -0.94
CA LEU A 224 -9.90 6.45 -1.08
C LEU A 224 -10.75 6.50 -2.35
N GLU A 225 -11.18 7.68 -2.78
CA GLU A 225 -12.00 7.85 -3.98
C GLU A 225 -11.30 7.40 -5.27
N HIS A 226 -9.96 7.34 -5.25
CA HIS A 226 -9.14 6.89 -6.38
C HIS A 226 -8.66 5.44 -6.24
N ILE A 227 -9.05 4.75 -5.17
CA ILE A 227 -8.69 3.35 -4.95
C ILE A 227 -9.80 2.43 -5.47
N SER A 228 -9.39 1.34 -6.10
CA SER A 228 -10.25 0.22 -6.44
C SER A 228 -9.60 -1.08 -5.98
N ILE A 229 -10.36 -1.92 -5.28
CA ILE A 229 -9.91 -3.25 -4.88
C ILE A 229 -10.29 -4.23 -5.98
N VAL A 230 -9.33 -5.04 -6.43
CA VAL A 230 -9.56 -6.11 -7.40
C VAL A 230 -9.54 -7.45 -6.67
N LYS A 231 -10.66 -8.17 -6.72
CA LYS A 231 -10.77 -9.49 -6.10
C LYS A 231 -11.65 -10.40 -6.94
N SER A 232 -11.22 -11.66 -7.16
CA SER A 232 -11.99 -12.67 -7.93
C SER A 232 -12.46 -12.14 -9.29
N ALA A 233 -11.57 -11.50 -10.05
CA ALA A 233 -11.82 -10.87 -11.35
C ALA A 233 -12.93 -9.78 -11.36
N LYS A 234 -13.27 -9.22 -10.18
CA LYS A 234 -14.17 -8.09 -10.02
C LYS A 234 -13.44 -6.87 -9.50
N VAL A 235 -13.90 -5.68 -9.92
CA VAL A 235 -13.34 -4.40 -9.50
C VAL A 235 -14.32 -3.69 -8.58
N PHE A 236 -13.88 -3.37 -7.36
CA PHE A 236 -14.68 -2.70 -6.33
C PHE A 236 -14.11 -1.30 -6.09
N SER A 237 -14.68 -0.30 -6.74
CA SER A 237 -14.27 1.10 -6.53
C SER A 237 -14.65 1.57 -5.12
N LEU A 238 -13.73 2.27 -4.45
CA LEU A 238 -13.98 2.91 -3.16
C LEU A 238 -14.47 4.36 -3.28
N ARG A 239 -14.83 4.80 -4.48
CA ARG A 239 -15.36 6.13 -4.75
C ARG A 239 -16.64 6.40 -3.96
N TYR A 240 -16.87 7.67 -3.62
CA TYR A 240 -18.10 8.12 -2.98
C TYR A 240 -19.37 7.62 -3.73
N GLY A 241 -20.32 7.14 -2.96
CA GLY A 241 -21.54 6.51 -3.51
C GLY A 241 -21.39 5.03 -3.91
N LYS A 242 -20.17 4.45 -3.88
CA LYS A 242 -19.93 3.02 -4.09
C LYS A 242 -19.70 2.25 -2.79
N THR A 243 -19.37 2.94 -1.71
CA THR A 243 -19.23 2.41 -0.35
C THR A 243 -20.31 2.97 0.57
N ARG A 244 -20.45 2.43 1.78
CA ARG A 244 -21.33 2.98 2.83
C ARG A 244 -20.73 4.19 3.58
N LEU A 245 -19.61 4.72 3.12
CA LEU A 245 -18.96 5.90 3.70
C LEU A 245 -19.76 7.17 3.37
N SER A 246 -19.93 8.04 4.38
CA SER A 246 -20.37 9.42 4.19
C SER A 246 -19.21 10.30 3.74
N LYS A 247 -19.48 11.53 3.25
CA LYS A 247 -18.43 12.49 2.89
C LYS A 247 -17.49 12.79 4.05
N ASP A 248 -18.02 12.92 5.26
CA ASP A 248 -17.23 13.19 6.47
C ASP A 248 -16.33 12.01 6.83
N ASP A 249 -16.75 10.76 6.52
CA ASP A 249 -15.92 9.59 6.74
C ASP A 249 -14.69 9.60 5.82
N TYR A 250 -14.81 10.04 4.54
CA TYR A 250 -13.66 10.19 3.65
C TYR A 250 -12.64 11.20 4.18
N VAL A 251 -13.10 12.40 4.61
CA VAL A 251 -12.24 13.44 5.20
C VAL A 251 -11.50 12.93 6.44
N PHE A 252 -12.19 12.14 7.27
CA PHE A 252 -11.57 11.52 8.44
C PHE A 252 -10.52 10.48 8.03
N LEU A 253 -10.88 9.56 7.14
CA LEU A 253 -10.01 8.45 6.75
C LEU A 253 -8.74 8.91 6.03
N GLU A 254 -8.78 9.97 5.24
CA GLU A 254 -7.59 10.57 4.60
C GLU A 254 -6.50 10.98 5.61
N ARG A 255 -6.89 11.33 6.83
CA ARG A 255 -5.94 11.71 7.89
C ARG A 255 -5.49 10.55 8.76
N TYR A 256 -6.30 9.51 8.86
CA TYR A 256 -6.08 8.38 9.77
C TYR A 256 -5.59 7.11 9.09
N LEU A 257 -5.70 7.02 7.76
CA LEU A 257 -5.17 5.90 6.98
C LEU A 257 -3.66 6.04 6.85
N ASP A 258 -2.92 5.24 7.58
CA ASP A 258 -1.47 5.10 7.48
C ASP A 258 -1.08 3.76 6.85
N ALA A 259 0.20 3.54 6.60
CA ALA A 259 0.70 2.33 5.96
C ALA A 259 0.35 1.04 6.72
N THR A 260 0.25 1.10 8.06
CA THR A 260 -0.13 -0.06 8.87
C THR A 260 -1.60 -0.43 8.67
N LYS A 261 -2.48 0.56 8.64
CA LYS A 261 -3.91 0.37 8.41
C LYS A 261 -4.22 0.04 6.95
N ALA A 262 -3.43 0.55 5.99
CA ALA A 262 -3.59 0.25 4.58
C ALA A 262 -3.38 -1.24 4.23
N ASN A 263 -2.82 -2.04 5.15
CA ASN A 263 -2.80 -3.51 5.02
C ASN A 263 -4.21 -4.11 4.83
N LEU A 264 -5.27 -3.40 5.28
CA LEU A 264 -6.65 -3.85 5.06
C LEU A 264 -7.01 -4.07 3.58
N PHE A 265 -6.35 -3.35 2.65
CA PHE A 265 -6.62 -3.50 1.21
C PHE A 265 -6.06 -4.78 0.60
N PHE A 266 -5.11 -5.44 1.27
CA PHE A 266 -4.35 -6.58 0.76
C PHE A 266 -4.66 -7.89 1.50
N ALA A 267 -5.41 -7.84 2.61
CA ALA A 267 -5.72 -8.98 3.44
C ALA A 267 -6.79 -9.88 2.82
N LYS A 268 -6.73 -11.20 3.10
CA LYS A 268 -7.81 -12.14 2.78
C LYS A 268 -9.00 -11.98 3.74
N ALA A 269 -8.70 -11.71 5.03
CA ALA A 269 -9.67 -11.34 6.04
C ALA A 269 -9.05 -10.35 7.03
N ILE A 270 -9.85 -9.64 7.81
CA ILE A 270 -9.41 -8.54 8.65
C ILE A 270 -9.96 -8.68 10.06
N MET A 271 -9.07 -8.55 11.04
CA MET A 271 -9.41 -8.36 12.44
C MET A 271 -9.19 -6.90 12.81
N MET A 272 -10.25 -6.12 13.00
CA MET A 272 -10.18 -4.74 13.46
C MET A 272 -10.31 -4.68 14.98
N VAL A 273 -9.38 -3.99 15.62
CA VAL A 273 -9.30 -3.85 17.07
C VAL A 273 -9.17 -2.38 17.48
N GLU A 274 -9.61 -2.03 18.69
CA GLU A 274 -9.60 -0.65 19.17
C GLU A 274 -8.33 -0.25 19.91
N GLY A 275 -7.60 -1.22 20.46
CA GLY A 275 -6.45 -0.98 21.31
C GLY A 275 -5.22 -1.84 21.01
N SER A 276 -4.12 -1.47 21.66
CA SER A 276 -2.86 -2.21 21.53
C SER A 276 -2.88 -3.53 22.29
N SER A 277 -3.75 -3.69 23.31
CA SER A 277 -3.88 -4.98 24.02
C SER A 277 -4.33 -6.07 23.08
N GLU A 278 -5.40 -5.82 22.34
CA GLU A 278 -5.98 -6.75 21.38
C GLU A 278 -5.00 -6.96 20.22
N GLU A 279 -4.37 -5.88 19.72
CA GLU A 279 -3.40 -5.96 18.61
C GLU A 279 -2.26 -6.94 18.91
N PHE A 280 -1.75 -6.96 20.17
CA PHE A 280 -0.68 -7.87 20.56
C PHE A 280 -1.18 -9.26 20.95
N LEU A 281 -2.30 -9.34 21.66
CA LEU A 281 -2.73 -10.59 22.29
C LEU A 281 -3.51 -11.50 21.34
N ILE A 282 -4.36 -10.94 20.47
CA ILE A 282 -5.23 -11.72 19.58
C ILE A 282 -4.44 -12.60 18.61
N PRO A 283 -3.35 -12.14 17.94
CA PRO A 283 -2.53 -13.00 17.10
C PRO A 283 -1.92 -14.18 17.87
N THR A 284 -1.44 -13.94 19.08
CA THR A 284 -0.89 -14.99 19.95
C THR A 284 -1.96 -16.02 20.33
N ILE A 285 -3.12 -15.57 20.77
CA ILE A 285 -4.26 -16.45 21.09
C ILE A 285 -4.64 -17.27 19.87
N SER A 286 -4.80 -16.63 18.70
CA SER A 286 -5.20 -17.32 17.48
C SER A 286 -4.22 -18.42 17.09
N LYS A 287 -2.92 -18.16 17.23
CA LYS A 287 -1.86 -19.13 16.95
C LYS A 287 -1.92 -20.33 17.92
N ILE A 288 -2.07 -20.09 19.24
CA ILE A 288 -2.15 -21.14 20.23
C ILE A 288 -3.35 -22.05 19.97
N ILE A 289 -4.51 -21.49 19.63
CA ILE A 289 -5.71 -22.30 19.36
C ILE A 289 -5.75 -22.93 17.96
N GLY A 290 -4.62 -22.89 17.21
CA GLY A 290 -4.50 -23.51 15.89
C GLY A 290 -5.16 -22.73 14.76
N LYS A 291 -5.29 -21.40 14.91
CA LYS A 291 -5.89 -20.47 13.93
C LYS A 291 -4.90 -19.36 13.58
N ASP A 292 -3.65 -19.72 13.26
CA ASP A 292 -2.59 -18.72 12.98
C ASP A 292 -3.01 -17.78 11.85
N PHE A 293 -3.10 -16.50 12.16
CA PHE A 293 -3.52 -15.46 11.21
C PHE A 293 -2.64 -15.37 9.97
N THR A 294 -1.37 -15.75 10.08
CA THR A 294 -0.46 -15.76 8.93
C THR A 294 -0.85 -16.85 7.92
N GLU A 295 -1.31 -18.00 8.39
CA GLU A 295 -1.77 -19.11 7.54
C GLU A 295 -3.09 -18.77 6.83
N TYR A 296 -3.97 -18.04 7.51
CA TYR A 296 -5.28 -17.64 6.96
C TYR A 296 -5.25 -16.31 6.17
N GLY A 297 -4.11 -15.60 6.17
CA GLY A 297 -3.98 -14.29 5.51
C GLY A 297 -4.82 -13.19 6.18
N VAL A 298 -4.99 -13.29 7.51
CA VAL A 298 -5.71 -12.30 8.32
C VAL A 298 -4.78 -11.17 8.72
N SER A 299 -5.17 -9.93 8.44
CA SER A 299 -4.46 -8.74 8.95
C SER A 299 -5.16 -8.18 10.18
N VAL A 300 -4.40 -7.94 11.25
CA VAL A 300 -4.89 -7.19 12.41
C VAL A 300 -4.69 -5.70 12.16
N VAL A 301 -5.76 -4.93 12.30
CA VAL A 301 -5.78 -3.48 12.06
C VAL A 301 -6.26 -2.76 13.31
N ASN A 302 -5.34 -2.07 14.00
CA ASN A 302 -5.66 -1.26 15.16
C ASN A 302 -6.17 0.12 14.70
N VAL A 303 -7.42 0.41 14.96
CA VAL A 303 -8.08 1.67 14.56
C VAL A 303 -8.02 2.75 15.64
N ARG A 304 -7.39 2.47 16.77
CA ARG A 304 -7.17 3.41 17.90
C ARG A 304 -8.45 4.10 18.38
N GLY A 305 -9.43 3.30 18.77
CA GLY A 305 -10.68 3.77 19.38
C GLY A 305 -11.73 4.25 18.37
N THR A 306 -11.86 5.52 18.11
CA THR A 306 -13.02 6.16 17.45
C THR A 306 -13.23 5.84 15.96
N GLY A 307 -12.32 5.12 15.33
CA GLY A 307 -12.33 4.88 13.88
C GLY A 307 -13.06 3.63 13.41
N LEU A 308 -13.37 2.67 14.29
CA LEU A 308 -13.81 1.32 13.94
C LEU A 308 -14.93 1.29 12.87
N ARG A 309 -16.02 2.00 13.11
CA ARG A 309 -17.15 2.06 12.17
C ARG A 309 -16.80 2.60 10.79
N ARG A 310 -15.84 3.56 10.72
CA ARG A 310 -15.44 4.18 9.45
C ARG A 310 -14.57 3.23 8.64
N PHE A 311 -13.58 2.60 9.28
CA PHE A 311 -12.75 1.59 8.63
C PHE A 311 -13.57 0.39 8.18
N ALA A 312 -14.54 -0.07 8.97
CA ALA A 312 -15.47 -1.15 8.62
C ALA A 312 -16.29 -0.84 7.36
N LYS A 313 -16.76 0.41 7.21
CA LYS A 313 -17.57 0.84 6.06
C LYS A 313 -16.79 0.96 4.75
N ILE A 314 -15.45 1.05 4.77
CA ILE A 314 -14.62 1.01 3.56
C ILE A 314 -14.93 -0.23 2.73
N LEU A 315 -15.13 -1.37 3.41
CA LEU A 315 -15.31 -2.68 2.80
C LEU A 315 -16.79 -3.04 2.57
N GLN A 316 -17.71 -2.14 2.93
CA GLN A 316 -19.15 -2.32 2.68
C GLN A 316 -19.59 -1.53 1.45
N ARG A 317 -20.32 -2.20 0.58
CA ARG A 317 -20.83 -1.62 -0.68
C ARG A 317 -22.15 -0.88 -0.45
N ALA A 318 -22.34 0.23 -1.16
CA ALA A 318 -23.61 0.96 -1.16
C ALA A 318 -24.72 0.15 -1.84
N ASP A 319 -24.38 -0.57 -2.91
CA ASP A 319 -25.29 -1.49 -3.58
C ASP A 319 -25.37 -2.82 -2.80
N ALA A 320 -26.56 -3.22 -2.40
CA ALA A 320 -26.78 -4.46 -1.65
C ALA A 320 -26.53 -5.72 -2.52
N GLY A 321 -26.60 -5.61 -3.85
CA GLY A 321 -26.28 -6.69 -4.78
C GLY A 321 -24.77 -6.91 -4.98
N GLU A 322 -23.93 -5.94 -4.61
CA GLU A 322 -22.48 -6.06 -4.61
C GLU A 322 -21.99 -6.45 -3.22
N THR A 323 -21.16 -7.45 -3.10
CA THR A 323 -20.48 -7.81 -1.85
C THR A 323 -19.00 -8.02 -2.12
N LEU A 324 -18.18 -7.30 -1.37
CA LEU A 324 -16.75 -7.56 -1.32
C LEU A 324 -16.50 -8.73 -0.37
N ASP A 325 -16.05 -9.84 -0.93
CA ASP A 325 -15.86 -11.08 -0.17
C ASP A 325 -14.56 -11.04 0.63
N ILE A 326 -14.54 -10.16 1.64
CA ILE A 326 -13.50 -10.05 2.68
C ILE A 326 -14.22 -10.06 4.01
N ARG A 327 -13.98 -11.10 4.82
CA ARG A 327 -14.53 -11.17 6.17
C ARG A 327 -13.82 -10.19 7.08
N VAL A 328 -14.61 -9.40 7.80
CA VAL A 328 -14.11 -8.41 8.73
C VAL A 328 -14.73 -8.64 10.10
N SER A 329 -13.90 -8.92 11.07
CA SER A 329 -14.28 -8.97 12.49
C SER A 329 -13.91 -7.63 13.13
N CYS A 330 -14.88 -6.97 13.73
CA CYS A 330 -14.69 -5.75 14.52
C CYS A 330 -14.81 -6.10 15.99
N MET A 331 -13.74 -5.99 16.75
CA MET A 331 -13.78 -6.18 18.21
C MET A 331 -13.90 -4.85 18.90
N THR A 332 -14.83 -4.75 19.86
CA THR A 332 -15.09 -3.50 20.62
C THR A 332 -15.49 -3.81 22.06
N ASP A 333 -15.15 -2.92 22.96
CA ASP A 333 -15.58 -2.95 24.33
C ASP A 333 -17.09 -2.67 24.44
N ARG A 334 -17.72 -3.14 25.52
CA ARG A 334 -19.12 -2.86 25.83
C ARG A 334 -19.30 -1.50 26.46
N ASP A 335 -18.26 -1.00 27.14
CA ASP A 335 -18.25 0.31 27.84
C ASP A 335 -19.35 0.46 28.91
N VAL A 336 -19.78 -0.63 29.49
CA VAL A 336 -20.76 -0.67 30.61
C VAL A 336 -20.13 -1.42 31.77
N MET A 337 -19.84 -0.71 32.85
CA MET A 337 -19.26 -1.26 34.07
C MET A 337 -20.20 -2.21 34.79
N PRO A 338 -19.73 -3.32 35.34
CA PRO A 338 -20.45 -4.03 36.40
C PRO A 338 -20.72 -3.10 37.57
N ASN A 339 -21.84 -3.31 38.31
CA ASN A 339 -22.24 -2.40 39.41
C ASN A 339 -21.23 -2.31 40.55
N CYS A 340 -20.37 -3.30 40.74
CA CYS A 340 -19.28 -3.29 41.72
C CYS A 340 -18.07 -2.44 41.29
N ALA A 341 -17.87 -2.26 39.97
CA ALA A 341 -16.64 -1.68 39.43
C ALA A 341 -16.42 -0.18 39.81
N PRO A 342 -17.43 0.68 39.87
CA PRO A 342 -17.23 2.07 40.31
C PRO A 342 -16.61 2.20 41.71
N ALA A 343 -17.05 1.37 42.66
CA ALA A 343 -16.48 1.33 44.01
C ALA A 343 -15.02 0.86 44.02
N ILE A 344 -14.68 -0.07 43.17
CA ILE A 344 -13.34 -0.71 43.12
C ILE A 344 -12.37 0.10 42.29
N CYS A 345 -12.80 0.59 41.14
CA CYS A 345 -11.91 1.22 40.14
C CYS A 345 -11.84 2.75 40.24
N ILE A 346 -12.82 3.42 40.85
CA ILE A 346 -12.93 4.87 40.85
C ILE A 346 -12.84 5.43 42.28
N ASP A 347 -13.83 5.13 43.13
CA ASP A 347 -13.89 5.66 44.51
C ASP A 347 -14.74 4.71 45.36
N GLN A 348 -14.21 4.29 46.53
CA GLN A 348 -14.90 3.39 47.47
C GLN A 348 -16.26 3.91 47.92
N ARG A 349 -16.49 5.24 47.91
CA ARG A 349 -17.79 5.85 48.20
C ARG A 349 -18.89 5.38 47.27
N TYR A 350 -18.56 4.94 46.09
CA TYR A 350 -19.50 4.43 45.09
C TYR A 350 -19.96 2.99 45.36
N SER A 351 -19.64 2.44 46.55
CA SER A 351 -20.30 1.23 47.06
C SER A 351 -21.79 1.42 47.31
N ASP A 352 -22.21 2.68 47.57
CA ASP A 352 -23.61 3.07 47.62
C ASP A 352 -24.00 3.78 46.31
N ILE A 353 -24.92 3.19 45.56
CA ILE A 353 -25.40 3.74 44.28
C ILE A 353 -26.02 5.13 44.46
N ALA A 354 -26.61 5.40 45.65
CA ALA A 354 -27.19 6.70 45.94
C ALA A 354 -26.15 7.86 45.97
N LEU A 355 -24.87 7.52 46.12
CA LEU A 355 -23.77 8.49 46.11
C LEU A 355 -23.15 8.68 44.70
N TRP A 356 -23.66 7.96 43.69
CA TRP A 356 -23.15 8.12 42.37
C TRP A 356 -23.53 9.49 41.78
N PRO A 357 -22.60 10.11 41.01
CA PRO A 357 -22.97 11.29 40.24
C PRO A 357 -24.11 11.00 39.29
N GLU A 358 -24.94 12.00 38.99
CA GLU A 358 -25.96 11.88 37.95
C GLU A 358 -25.35 11.39 36.61
N LYS A 359 -26.12 10.62 35.86
CA LYS A 359 -25.67 9.95 34.62
C LYS A 359 -25.05 10.93 33.61
N GLU A 360 -25.54 12.16 33.56
CA GLU A 360 -25.10 13.24 32.69
C GLU A 360 -23.78 13.90 33.15
N LYS A 361 -23.41 13.73 34.43
CA LYS A 361 -22.22 14.32 35.06
C LYS A 361 -21.02 13.36 35.12
N ARG A 362 -21.16 12.13 34.67
CA ARG A 362 -20.12 11.13 34.69
C ARG A 362 -19.79 10.62 33.27
N ASN A 363 -18.53 10.25 33.05
CA ASN A 363 -18.03 9.74 31.79
C ASN A 363 -18.06 8.19 31.65
N TRP A 364 -18.74 7.52 32.58
CA TRP A 364 -18.88 6.06 32.61
C TRP A 364 -20.36 5.66 32.76
N LYS A 365 -20.68 4.45 32.32
CA LYS A 365 -21.99 3.81 32.46
C LYS A 365 -21.82 2.54 33.28
N ALA A 366 -22.85 2.17 34.05
CA ALA A 366 -22.91 0.92 34.75
C ALA A 366 -24.22 0.17 34.45
N GLU A 367 -24.29 -1.08 34.81
CA GLU A 367 -25.44 -1.94 34.51
C GLU A 367 -26.74 -1.42 35.09
N CYS A 368 -26.69 -0.83 36.30
CA CYS A 368 -27.88 -0.22 36.95
C CYS A 368 -28.39 1.05 36.25
N ASP A 369 -27.67 1.60 35.26
CA ASP A 369 -28.18 2.71 34.47
C ASP A 369 -29.27 2.33 33.49
N PHE A 370 -29.44 1.05 33.27
CA PHE A 370 -30.46 0.47 32.39
C PHE A 370 -31.65 -0.01 33.22
N ILE A 371 -32.81 0.55 32.96
CA ILE A 371 -34.06 0.25 33.74
C ILE A 371 -34.55 -1.17 33.43
N SER A 372 -34.29 -1.68 32.24
CA SER A 372 -34.77 -3.00 31.79
C SER A 372 -33.77 -3.75 30.93
N GLN A 373 -33.95 -5.05 30.82
CA GLN A 373 -33.17 -5.89 29.89
C GLN A 373 -33.33 -5.39 28.44
N ASN A 374 -34.53 -4.98 28.05
CA ASN A 374 -34.79 -4.44 26.72
C ASN A 374 -33.94 -3.19 26.41
N GLU A 375 -33.72 -2.31 27.39
CA GLU A 375 -32.86 -1.13 27.22
C GLU A 375 -31.38 -1.54 27.01
N ARG A 376 -30.92 -2.56 27.73
CA ARG A 376 -29.58 -3.14 27.54
C ARG A 376 -29.42 -3.75 26.14
N ASP A 377 -30.42 -4.51 25.70
CA ASP A 377 -30.42 -5.15 24.39
C ASP A 377 -30.42 -4.11 23.28
N LEU A 378 -31.23 -3.08 23.37
CA LEU A 378 -31.20 -1.93 22.43
C LEU A 378 -29.86 -1.18 22.41
N TYR A 379 -29.20 -1.09 23.57
CA TYR A 379 -27.86 -0.50 23.63
C TYR A 379 -26.83 -1.35 22.87
N LEU A 380 -26.84 -2.67 23.05
CA LEU A 380 -25.99 -3.60 22.32
C LEU A 380 -26.30 -3.60 20.82
N GLU A 381 -27.57 -3.61 20.44
CA GLU A 381 -27.97 -3.50 19.02
C GLU A 381 -27.39 -2.24 18.37
N ARG A 382 -27.44 -1.09 19.06
CA ARG A 382 -26.84 0.16 18.57
C ARG A 382 -25.32 0.07 18.38
N ILE A 383 -24.61 -0.69 19.23
CA ILE A 383 -23.16 -0.92 19.06
C ILE A 383 -22.94 -1.77 17.82
N LEU A 384 -23.69 -2.85 17.65
CA LEU A 384 -23.60 -3.76 16.52
C LEU A 384 -23.93 -3.07 15.19
N GLU A 385 -25.00 -2.29 15.14
CA GLU A 385 -25.45 -1.58 13.92
C GLU A 385 -24.44 -0.55 13.40
N ARG A 386 -23.55 -0.04 14.26
CA ARG A 386 -22.56 0.97 13.87
C ARG A 386 -21.61 0.48 12.77
N ALA A 387 -21.25 -0.80 12.81
CA ALA A 387 -20.25 -1.37 11.91
C ALA A 387 -20.75 -2.60 11.13
N ASN A 388 -21.77 -3.33 11.62
CA ASN A 388 -22.28 -4.52 10.97
C ASN A 388 -22.84 -4.24 9.57
N GLY A 389 -22.60 -5.17 8.67
CA GLY A 389 -23.18 -5.18 7.32
C GLY A 389 -22.38 -6.01 6.34
N GLN A 390 -23.07 -6.73 5.47
CA GLN A 390 -22.46 -7.63 4.49
C GLN A 390 -21.49 -8.65 5.14
N ARG A 391 -20.19 -8.60 4.83
CA ARG A 391 -19.17 -9.48 5.42
C ARG A 391 -18.48 -8.87 6.67
N VAL A 392 -19.02 -7.78 7.22
CA VAL A 392 -18.51 -7.15 8.44
C VAL A 392 -19.37 -7.55 9.63
N LYS A 393 -18.75 -8.13 10.66
CA LYS A 393 -19.42 -8.49 11.91
C LYS A 393 -18.70 -7.87 13.11
N THR A 394 -19.46 -7.36 14.06
CA THR A 394 -18.96 -6.80 15.31
C THR A 394 -19.11 -7.82 16.44
N PHE A 395 -18.06 -7.98 17.22
CA PHE A 395 -17.99 -8.83 18.41
C PHE A 395 -17.74 -7.94 19.61
N VAL A 396 -18.72 -7.85 20.48
CA VAL A 396 -18.72 -6.95 21.64
C VAL A 396 -18.30 -7.74 22.87
N ALA A 397 -17.46 -7.12 23.72
CA ALA A 397 -17.07 -7.69 25.00
C ALA A 397 -18.31 -8.14 25.81
N ASN A 398 -18.26 -9.33 26.40
CA ASN A 398 -19.41 -9.95 27.04
C ASN A 398 -19.89 -9.15 28.26
N HIS A 399 -18.96 -8.61 29.05
CA HIS A 399 -19.26 -7.91 30.30
C HIS A 399 -18.89 -6.43 30.22
N TRP A 400 -17.60 -6.11 30.04
CA TRP A 400 -17.16 -4.71 30.11
C TRP A 400 -16.08 -4.38 29.07
N THR A 401 -14.81 -4.70 29.38
CA THR A 401 -13.64 -4.43 28.53
C THR A 401 -12.87 -5.70 28.24
N PHE A 402 -11.96 -5.64 27.27
CA PHE A 402 -11.13 -6.76 26.87
C PHE A 402 -10.38 -7.39 28.06
N GLU A 403 -9.68 -6.60 28.86
CA GLU A 403 -8.87 -7.10 29.97
C GLU A 403 -9.74 -7.63 31.12
N TYR A 404 -10.89 -6.97 31.37
CA TYR A 404 -11.85 -7.44 32.35
C TYR A 404 -12.42 -8.82 31.97
N ASP A 405 -12.82 -8.95 30.71
CA ASP A 405 -13.42 -10.20 30.23
C ASP A 405 -12.43 -11.37 30.21
N LEU A 406 -11.14 -11.13 29.95
CA LEU A 406 -10.09 -12.14 30.07
C LEU A 406 -9.97 -12.66 31.50
N ALA A 407 -9.95 -11.75 32.50
CA ALA A 407 -9.92 -12.14 33.91
C ALA A 407 -11.20 -12.91 34.29
N TYR A 408 -12.36 -12.42 33.86
CA TYR A 408 -13.66 -13.01 34.19
C TYR A 408 -13.83 -14.42 33.60
N ALA A 409 -13.34 -14.65 32.40
CA ALA A 409 -13.48 -15.94 31.70
C ALA A 409 -12.54 -17.04 32.22
N GLY A 410 -11.53 -16.69 33.05
CA GLY A 410 -10.66 -17.70 33.69
C GLY A 410 -9.15 -17.50 33.50
N LEU A 411 -8.72 -16.36 32.96
CA LEU A 411 -7.30 -16.01 32.80
C LEU A 411 -6.83 -15.02 33.90
N ALA A 412 -7.46 -15.01 35.07
CA ALA A 412 -7.14 -14.10 36.15
C ALA A 412 -5.69 -14.29 36.67
N ASP A 413 -5.24 -15.54 36.85
CA ASP A 413 -3.89 -15.84 37.32
C ASP A 413 -2.82 -15.40 36.33
N GLU A 414 -3.01 -15.66 35.04
CA GLU A 414 -2.13 -15.23 33.97
C GLU A 414 -2.05 -13.70 33.88
N LEU A 415 -3.19 -13.03 34.06
CA LEU A 415 -3.26 -11.58 34.07
C LEU A 415 -2.55 -10.98 35.30
N ILE A 416 -2.67 -11.61 36.49
CA ILE A 416 -1.92 -11.21 37.70
C ILE A 416 -0.41 -11.31 37.44
N GLU A 417 0.06 -12.44 36.89
CA GLU A 417 1.47 -12.61 36.55
C GLU A 417 1.96 -11.52 35.58
N ALA A 418 1.20 -11.21 34.54
CA ALA A 418 1.52 -10.18 33.56
C ALA A 418 1.54 -8.77 34.18
N ILE A 419 0.53 -8.39 35.00
CA ILE A 419 0.49 -7.11 35.72
C ILE A 419 1.70 -6.96 36.65
N VAL A 420 2.04 -8.02 37.40
CA VAL A 420 3.17 -8.02 38.33
C VAL A 420 4.48 -7.92 37.57
N ALA A 421 4.60 -8.56 36.42
CA ALA A 421 5.81 -8.48 35.59
C ALA A 421 6.10 -7.04 35.11
N VAL A 422 5.07 -6.26 34.84
CA VAL A 422 5.21 -4.84 34.44
C VAL A 422 5.49 -3.92 35.61
N ARG A 423 4.83 -4.15 36.73
CA ARG A 423 4.82 -3.19 37.86
C ARG A 423 5.95 -3.37 38.86
N TYR A 424 6.50 -4.57 39.00
CA TYR A 424 7.40 -4.90 40.10
C TYR A 424 8.72 -5.51 39.61
N GLU A 425 9.82 -5.18 40.36
CA GLU A 425 11.10 -5.78 40.12
C GLU A 425 11.10 -7.29 40.38
N SER A 426 11.93 -8.04 39.66
CA SER A 426 11.96 -9.51 39.64
C SER A 426 12.02 -10.14 41.05
N LYS A 427 12.78 -9.55 41.94
CA LYS A 427 12.95 -10.05 43.33
C LYS A 427 11.69 -10.03 44.20
N ASN A 428 10.69 -9.23 43.80
CA ASN A 428 9.45 -9.04 44.55
C ASN A 428 8.22 -9.72 43.89
N ARG A 429 8.37 -10.29 42.69
CA ARG A 429 7.23 -10.73 41.90
C ARG A 429 6.48 -11.88 42.56
N GLU A 430 7.14 -12.92 43.05
CA GLU A 430 6.46 -14.07 43.67
C GLU A 430 5.59 -13.65 44.86
N GLN A 431 6.12 -12.78 45.71
CA GLN A 431 5.36 -12.31 46.87
C GLN A 431 4.17 -11.45 46.41
N ARG A 432 4.34 -10.59 45.41
CA ARG A 432 3.25 -9.74 44.90
C ARG A 432 2.16 -10.54 44.22
N ILE A 433 2.48 -11.60 43.48
CA ILE A 433 1.48 -12.52 42.93
C ILE A 433 0.63 -13.09 44.06
N LYS A 434 1.26 -13.65 45.12
CA LYS A 434 0.54 -14.20 46.27
C LYS A 434 -0.33 -13.15 46.98
N ASP A 435 0.19 -11.94 47.17
CA ASP A 435 -0.56 -10.85 47.82
C ASP A 435 -1.82 -10.48 47.01
N ILE A 436 -1.71 -10.38 45.68
CA ILE A 436 -2.84 -10.05 44.80
C ILE A 436 -3.83 -11.21 44.75
N GLN A 437 -3.35 -12.45 44.62
CA GLN A 437 -4.22 -13.66 44.65
C GLN A 437 -5.00 -13.73 45.96
N LYS A 438 -4.32 -13.57 47.12
CA LYS A 438 -4.99 -13.52 48.43
C LYS A 438 -6.04 -12.42 48.49
N LYS A 439 -5.74 -11.23 47.93
CA LYS A 439 -6.71 -10.13 47.88
C LYS A 439 -7.92 -10.47 46.99
N CYS A 440 -7.71 -11.20 45.90
CA CYS A 440 -8.80 -11.68 45.06
C CYS A 440 -9.72 -12.66 45.79
N GLU A 441 -9.20 -13.48 46.72
CA GLU A 441 -9.99 -14.39 47.51
C GLU A 441 -10.93 -13.70 48.55
N GLU A 442 -10.64 -12.43 48.89
CA GLU A 442 -11.49 -11.65 49.80
C GLU A 442 -12.77 -11.13 49.10
N PHE A 443 -12.82 -11.14 47.76
CA PHE A 443 -14.00 -10.70 47.02
C PHE A 443 -15.05 -11.83 46.91
N PRO A 444 -16.32 -11.47 47.03
CA PRO A 444 -17.40 -12.46 47.11
C PRO A 444 -17.72 -13.19 45.80
N ASP A 445 -17.40 -12.52 44.67
CA ASP A 445 -17.79 -12.98 43.35
C ASP A 445 -16.72 -12.68 42.31
N ASN A 446 -16.89 -13.29 41.13
CA ASN A 446 -15.95 -13.17 40.02
C ASN A 446 -15.98 -11.78 39.37
N GLU A 447 -17.11 -11.06 39.44
CA GLU A 447 -17.22 -9.69 38.92
C GLU A 447 -16.31 -8.75 39.68
N SER A 448 -16.38 -8.79 41.02
CA SER A 448 -15.57 -7.96 41.91
C SER A 448 -14.07 -8.28 41.80
N LYS A 449 -13.72 -9.59 41.66
CA LYS A 449 -12.34 -10.02 41.42
C LYS A 449 -11.78 -9.44 40.13
N SER A 450 -12.53 -9.56 39.04
CA SER A 450 -12.16 -9.07 37.73
C SER A 450 -12.07 -7.54 37.69
N ALA A 451 -12.99 -6.84 38.37
CA ALA A 451 -12.94 -5.38 38.54
C ALA A 451 -11.71 -4.94 39.32
N TYR A 452 -11.33 -5.69 40.38
CA TYR A 452 -10.10 -5.41 41.11
C TYR A 452 -8.86 -5.58 40.24
N LEU A 453 -8.76 -6.63 39.44
CA LEU A 453 -7.65 -6.79 38.51
C LEU A 453 -7.65 -5.69 37.44
N TYR A 454 -8.80 -5.33 36.91
CA TYR A 454 -8.89 -4.22 35.97
C TYR A 454 -8.45 -2.88 36.57
N SER A 455 -8.67 -2.66 37.88
CA SER A 455 -8.28 -1.42 38.57
C SER A 455 -6.80 -1.10 38.47
N PHE A 456 -5.94 -2.10 38.27
CA PHE A 456 -4.51 -1.89 38.09
C PHE A 456 -4.18 -1.08 36.82
N PHE A 457 -5.02 -1.14 35.78
CA PHE A 457 -4.84 -0.36 34.56
C PHE A 457 -5.17 1.13 34.72
N SER A 458 -5.89 1.50 35.78
CA SER A 458 -6.12 2.90 36.15
C SER A 458 -4.96 3.51 36.93
N LEU A 459 -4.02 2.71 37.40
CA LEU A 459 -2.87 3.17 38.20
C LEU A 459 -1.73 3.61 37.29
N LYS A 460 -1.02 4.68 37.69
CA LYS A 460 0.20 5.12 37.00
C LYS A 460 1.23 3.97 36.92
N GLY A 461 1.83 3.80 35.75
CA GLY A 461 2.90 2.80 35.53
C GLY A 461 2.40 1.42 35.14
N THR A 462 1.11 1.26 34.81
CA THR A 462 0.59 0.01 34.20
C THR A 462 0.15 0.31 32.77
N SER A 463 0.95 -0.08 31.81
CA SER A 463 0.62 0.02 30.39
C SER A 463 -0.17 -1.22 29.95
N LYS A 464 -1.36 -1.01 29.40
CA LYS A 464 -2.17 -2.11 28.83
C LYS A 464 -1.38 -2.91 27.78
N ALA A 465 -0.65 -2.22 26.90
CA ALA A 465 0.17 -2.84 25.86
C ALA A 465 1.30 -3.72 26.44
N GLU A 466 2.01 -3.23 27.48
CA GLU A 466 3.07 -4.00 28.11
C GLU A 466 2.52 -5.24 28.85
N VAL A 467 1.37 -5.08 29.53
CA VAL A 467 0.70 -6.22 30.17
C VAL A 467 0.27 -7.24 29.13
N ALA A 468 -0.30 -6.82 28.00
CA ALA A 468 -0.68 -7.71 26.92
C ALA A 468 0.52 -8.44 26.32
N GLN A 469 1.67 -7.79 26.18
CA GLN A 469 2.91 -8.41 25.73
C GLN A 469 3.39 -9.50 26.71
N HIS A 470 3.42 -9.20 28.01
CA HIS A 470 3.79 -10.21 29.02
C HIS A 470 2.79 -11.35 29.07
N LEU A 471 1.48 -11.04 28.97
CA LEU A 471 0.43 -12.03 28.93
C LEU A 471 0.56 -12.95 27.71
N SER A 472 0.89 -12.42 26.53
CA SER A 472 1.16 -13.20 25.32
C SER A 472 2.23 -14.27 25.58
N PHE A 473 3.35 -13.87 26.18
CA PHE A 473 4.45 -14.78 26.50
C PHE A 473 4.03 -15.86 27.53
N ILE A 474 3.26 -15.46 28.56
CA ILE A 474 2.73 -16.40 29.57
C ILE A 474 1.80 -17.41 28.91
N LEU A 475 0.90 -16.97 28.06
CA LEU A 475 -0.04 -17.86 27.36
C LEU A 475 0.69 -18.84 26.44
N GLU A 476 1.66 -18.36 25.64
CA GLU A 476 2.49 -19.24 24.80
C GLU A 476 3.21 -20.30 25.64
N THR A 477 3.78 -19.93 26.79
CA THR A 477 4.52 -20.85 27.66
C THR A 477 3.58 -21.90 28.30
N LYS A 478 2.40 -21.47 28.78
CA LYS A 478 1.49 -22.34 29.55
C LYS A 478 0.63 -23.22 28.66
N TYR A 479 0.18 -22.70 27.50
CA TYR A 479 -0.86 -23.35 26.71
C TYR A 479 -0.40 -23.87 25.35
N ALA A 480 0.89 -23.76 24.99
CA ALA A 480 1.40 -24.33 23.74
C ALA A 480 1.15 -25.85 23.62
N SER A 481 1.18 -26.59 24.76
CA SER A 481 0.90 -28.02 24.79
C SER A 481 -0.56 -28.39 25.04
N ASP A 482 -1.39 -27.43 25.45
CA ASP A 482 -2.82 -27.63 25.70
C ASP A 482 -3.69 -26.47 25.19
N PRO A 483 -3.85 -26.37 23.86
CA PRO A 483 -4.68 -25.33 23.25
C PRO A 483 -6.15 -25.34 23.68
N LYS A 484 -6.67 -26.53 24.04
CA LYS A 484 -8.06 -26.68 24.46
C LYS A 484 -8.33 -26.01 25.79
N ALA A 485 -7.40 -26.15 26.75
CA ALA A 485 -7.52 -25.48 28.04
C ALA A 485 -7.53 -23.95 27.90
N LEU A 486 -6.78 -23.38 26.97
CA LEU A 486 -6.89 -21.96 26.67
C LEU A 486 -8.26 -21.62 26.06
N CYS A 487 -8.70 -22.39 25.07
CA CYS A 487 -9.96 -22.14 24.38
C CYS A 487 -11.17 -22.12 25.34
N GLU A 488 -11.17 -22.97 26.37
CA GLU A 488 -12.22 -23.00 27.38
C GLU A 488 -12.23 -21.78 28.32
N ARG A 489 -11.05 -21.14 28.50
CA ARG A 489 -10.87 -19.95 29.35
C ARG A 489 -10.95 -18.61 28.61
N LEU A 490 -11.17 -18.66 27.29
CA LEU A 490 -11.33 -17.44 26.50
C LEU A 490 -12.78 -16.96 26.53
N PRO A 491 -13.00 -15.63 26.60
CA PRO A 491 -14.31 -15.05 26.37
C PRO A 491 -14.90 -15.51 25.03
N PRO A 492 -16.20 -15.86 24.97
CA PRO A 492 -16.85 -16.35 23.75
C PRO A 492 -16.68 -15.41 22.56
N TYR A 493 -16.85 -14.11 22.76
CA TYR A 493 -16.75 -13.13 21.68
C TYR A 493 -15.36 -13.11 20.99
N ILE A 494 -14.28 -13.39 21.73
CA ILE A 494 -12.91 -13.48 21.19
C ILE A 494 -12.79 -14.71 20.29
N ARG A 495 -13.27 -15.87 20.77
CA ARG A 495 -13.25 -17.11 19.97
C ARG A 495 -14.06 -16.97 18.71
N ASP A 496 -15.26 -16.40 18.83
CA ASP A 496 -16.17 -16.20 17.71
C ASP A 496 -15.61 -15.22 16.68
N ALA A 497 -14.94 -14.15 17.15
CA ALA A 497 -14.25 -13.18 16.30
C ALA A 497 -13.11 -13.83 15.50
N ILE A 498 -12.27 -14.65 16.16
CA ILE A 498 -11.17 -15.38 15.52
C ILE A 498 -11.74 -16.41 14.53
N ASN A 499 -12.70 -17.19 14.94
CA ASN A 499 -13.34 -18.20 14.08
C ASN A 499 -13.92 -17.58 12.83
N TYR A 500 -14.59 -16.44 12.94
CA TYR A 500 -15.21 -15.76 11.81
C TYR A 500 -14.22 -15.37 10.71
N VAL A 501 -13.05 -14.86 11.07
CA VAL A 501 -12.04 -14.42 10.08
C VAL A 501 -11.15 -15.56 9.57
N THR A 502 -11.14 -16.70 10.28
CA THR A 502 -10.37 -17.89 9.91
C THR A 502 -11.22 -19.01 9.32
N GLU A 503 -12.53 -18.80 9.20
CA GLU A 503 -13.43 -19.75 8.56
C GLU A 503 -13.10 -19.84 7.07
N GLN A 504 -12.79 -21.04 6.57
CA GLN A 504 -12.61 -21.29 5.14
C GLN A 504 -13.99 -21.52 4.52
N GLU A 505 -14.26 -20.89 3.39
CA GLU A 505 -15.38 -21.32 2.56
C GLU A 505 -14.94 -22.60 1.87
N ASP A 506 -15.76 -23.65 1.95
CA ASP A 506 -15.55 -24.84 1.17
C ASP A 506 -15.46 -24.47 -0.30
N ALA A 507 -14.34 -24.81 -0.93
CA ALA A 507 -13.96 -24.43 -2.29
C ALA A 507 -14.84 -25.14 -3.34
#